data_1790d3661b9a185fe9e26387671f4815
#
_entry.id   1790d3661b9a185fe9e26387671f4815
#
_cell.length_a   1.000
_cell.length_b   1.000
_cell.length_c   1.000
_cell.angle_alpha   90.00
_cell.angle_beta   90.00
_cell.angle_gamma   90.00
#
_symmetry.space_group_name_H-M   'P 1'
#
loop_
_entity.id
_entity.type
_entity.pdbx_description
1 polymer ?
#
loop_
_entity_poly.entity_id
_entity_poly.type
_entity_poly.pdbx_seq_one_letter_code
_entity_poly.pdbx_strand_id
1 'polypeptide(L)'
;MSLVDLNWLEQNLSKLKIIDCSWHMPHSGRSGFEEYNKEHIPNAIFFDLDKNSKVNTDLPHMLTDINSWEKIMSSMGIENNDEIVIYDNSDVISSCRCWYNLIYFGHDPKLVHVLDGGFKKWKKENKITNNEMASTKTSNYKANENKKLVKNKQEIDKNISENEFYVIDARSRERFEGKVAEPRKG
;
A
#
# COMPACT_ATOMS: atom_id res chain seq x y z
N MET A 1 15.20 3.85 -6.10
CA MET A 1 15.21 2.53 -5.42
C MET A 1 13.91 2.40 -4.66
N SER A 2 13.18 1.31 -4.81
CA SER A 2 11.85 1.17 -4.17
C SER A 2 11.89 0.83 -2.67
N LEU A 3 13.03 0.38 -2.14
CA LEU A 3 13.24 0.15 -0.71
C LEU A 3 14.20 1.18 -0.13
N VAL A 4 13.88 1.68 1.07
CA VAL A 4 14.72 2.58 1.85
C VAL A 4 14.93 2.03 3.25
N ASP A 5 16.10 2.29 3.84
CA ASP A 5 16.40 1.87 5.20
C ASP A 5 15.95 2.88 6.26
N LEU A 6 15.99 2.45 7.51
CA LEU A 6 15.52 3.24 8.66
C LEU A 6 16.34 4.52 8.87
N ASN A 7 17.65 4.47 8.64
CA ASN A 7 18.52 5.62 8.87
C ASN A 7 18.30 6.69 7.82
N TRP A 8 18.09 6.26 6.56
CA TRP A 8 17.74 7.18 5.48
C TRP A 8 16.40 7.88 5.77
N LEU A 9 15.38 7.12 6.20
CA LEU A 9 14.08 7.73 6.56
C LEU A 9 14.23 8.72 7.72
N GLU A 10 14.92 8.34 8.80
CA GLU A 10 15.12 9.20 9.98
C GLU A 10 15.77 10.53 9.62
N GLN A 11 16.76 10.53 8.72
CA GLN A 11 17.46 11.74 8.25
C GLN A 11 16.60 12.63 7.34
N ASN A 12 15.50 12.11 6.81
CA ASN A 12 14.66 12.81 5.82
C ASN A 12 13.20 13.03 6.27
N LEU A 13 12.84 12.71 7.52
CA LEU A 13 11.47 12.77 8.06
C LEU A 13 10.73 14.08 7.74
N SER A 14 11.41 15.22 7.75
CA SER A 14 10.80 16.54 7.52
C SER A 14 10.58 16.89 6.04
N LYS A 15 11.12 16.11 5.12
CA LYS A 15 11.08 16.37 3.67
C LYS A 15 10.13 15.45 2.93
N LEU A 16 9.73 14.36 3.57
CA LEU A 16 8.99 13.28 2.95
C LEU A 16 7.52 13.30 3.36
N LYS A 17 6.67 12.77 2.51
CA LYS A 17 5.35 12.29 2.89
C LYS A 17 5.48 10.86 3.39
N ILE A 18 5.03 10.60 4.60
CA ILE A 18 5.11 9.28 5.22
C ILE A 18 3.72 8.71 5.33
N ILE A 19 3.51 7.50 4.86
CA ILE A 19 2.21 6.83 4.87
C ILE A 19 2.30 5.57 5.72
N ASP A 20 1.45 5.48 6.75
CA ASP A 20 1.16 4.24 7.45
C ASP A 20 0.02 3.51 6.73
N CYS A 21 0.30 2.38 6.13
CA CYS A 21 -0.68 1.53 5.45
C CYS A 21 -0.89 0.21 6.21
N SER A 22 -0.88 0.25 7.54
CA SER A 22 -1.08 -0.94 8.37
C SER A 22 -2.48 -1.50 8.19
N TRP A 23 -2.57 -2.72 7.72
CA TRP A 23 -3.80 -3.48 7.58
C TRP A 23 -3.61 -4.89 8.13
N HIS A 24 -4.61 -5.41 8.80
CA HIS A 24 -4.56 -6.73 9.43
C HIS A 24 -5.67 -7.62 8.93
N MET A 25 -5.41 -8.92 8.90
CA MET A 25 -6.43 -9.91 8.59
C MET A 25 -7.58 -9.85 9.62
N PRO A 26 -8.86 -9.93 9.20
CA PRO A 26 -10.01 -9.77 10.10
C PRO A 26 -9.98 -10.68 11.35
N HIS A 27 -9.42 -11.89 11.22
CA HIS A 27 -9.32 -12.84 12.33
C HIS A 27 -8.22 -12.53 13.34
N SER A 28 -7.36 -11.54 13.07
CA SER A 28 -6.24 -11.17 13.97
C SER A 28 -6.70 -10.42 15.23
N GLY A 29 -7.90 -9.83 15.21
CA GLY A 29 -8.38 -8.95 16.26
C GLY A 29 -7.59 -7.64 16.40
N ARG A 30 -6.76 -7.30 15.39
CA ARG A 30 -5.94 -6.08 15.35
C ARG A 30 -6.59 -5.03 14.45
N SER A 31 -6.35 -3.76 14.77
CA SER A 31 -6.76 -2.61 13.95
C SER A 31 -5.55 -1.73 13.63
N GLY A 32 -5.22 -1.59 12.35
CA GLY A 32 -4.12 -0.73 11.91
C GLY A 32 -4.33 0.72 12.33
N PHE A 33 -5.56 1.22 12.25
CA PHE A 33 -5.90 2.58 12.67
C PHE A 33 -5.75 2.80 14.18
N GLU A 34 -6.18 1.85 15.01
CA GLU A 34 -5.99 1.95 16.45
C GLU A 34 -4.52 1.87 16.86
N GLU A 35 -3.72 1.04 16.17
CA GLU A 35 -2.28 0.95 16.39
C GLU A 35 -1.59 2.26 15.98
N TYR A 36 -1.94 2.83 14.83
CA TYR A 36 -1.47 4.14 14.38
C TYR A 36 -1.79 5.25 15.40
N ASN A 37 -3.01 5.30 15.94
CA ASN A 37 -3.40 6.30 16.94
C ASN A 37 -2.63 6.18 18.25
N LYS A 38 -2.14 4.99 18.57
CA LYS A 38 -1.31 4.78 19.77
C LYS A 38 0.14 5.20 19.55
N GLU A 39 0.68 4.85 18.39
CA GLU A 39 2.09 5.05 18.10
C GLU A 39 2.38 4.88 16.62
N HIS A 40 3.04 5.85 16.00
CA HIS A 40 3.45 5.81 14.61
C HIS A 40 4.77 6.57 14.37
N ILE A 41 5.34 6.48 13.18
CA ILE A 41 6.50 7.27 12.76
C ILE A 41 6.08 8.74 12.65
N PRO A 42 6.86 9.70 13.21
CA PRO A 42 6.47 11.11 13.18
C PRO A 42 6.10 11.60 11.77
N ASN A 43 5.07 12.43 11.69
CA ASN A 43 4.47 12.97 10.46
C ASN A 43 3.77 11.93 9.55
N ALA A 44 3.65 10.67 9.97
CA ALA A 44 2.95 9.67 9.17
C ALA A 44 1.45 10.03 9.06
N ILE A 45 0.90 9.75 7.89
CA ILE A 45 -0.53 9.89 7.57
C ILE A 45 -1.09 8.48 7.39
N PHE A 46 -2.20 8.16 8.05
CA PHE A 46 -2.80 6.85 7.92
C PHE A 46 -3.55 6.68 6.60
N PHE A 47 -3.24 5.61 5.88
CA PHE A 47 -3.96 5.18 4.67
C PHE A 47 -4.81 3.95 4.99
N ASP A 48 -6.12 4.14 5.11
CA ASP A 48 -7.07 3.06 5.35
C ASP A 48 -7.30 2.25 4.06
N LEU A 49 -6.69 1.07 3.97
CA LEU A 49 -6.76 0.24 2.78
C LEU A 49 -8.19 -0.21 2.46
N ASP A 50 -9.02 -0.50 3.47
CA ASP A 50 -10.40 -0.93 3.26
C ASP A 50 -11.25 0.21 2.71
N LYS A 51 -11.22 1.40 3.35
CA LYS A 51 -12.02 2.57 2.93
C LYS A 51 -11.57 3.16 1.59
N ASN A 52 -10.28 3.06 1.28
CA ASN A 52 -9.68 3.65 0.07
C ASN A 52 -9.67 2.67 -1.12
N SER A 53 -10.29 1.52 -0.98
CA SER A 53 -10.52 0.55 -2.06
C SER A 53 -11.87 0.76 -2.73
N LYS A 54 -12.07 0.14 -3.90
CA LYS A 54 -13.33 0.20 -4.64
C LYS A 54 -14.48 -0.33 -3.79
N VAL A 55 -15.54 0.45 -3.68
CA VAL A 55 -16.78 0.06 -3.00
C VAL A 55 -17.73 -0.72 -3.95
N ASN A 56 -18.75 -1.39 -3.40
CA ASN A 56 -19.75 -2.13 -4.15
C ASN A 56 -19.16 -3.19 -5.09
N THR A 57 -18.26 -4.00 -4.57
CA THR A 57 -17.63 -5.14 -5.27
C THR A 57 -17.57 -6.34 -4.34
N ASP A 58 -17.68 -7.55 -4.90
CA ASP A 58 -17.61 -8.82 -4.16
C ASP A 58 -16.15 -9.17 -3.75
N LEU A 59 -15.16 -8.47 -4.31
CA LEU A 59 -13.75 -8.70 -4.04
C LEU A 59 -13.18 -7.58 -3.18
N PRO A 60 -12.45 -7.91 -2.09
CA PRO A 60 -11.81 -6.91 -1.25
C PRO A 60 -10.64 -6.23 -1.98
N HIS A 61 -10.37 -5.00 -1.56
CA HIS A 61 -9.19 -4.22 -1.97
C HIS A 61 -9.02 -4.05 -3.49
N MET A 62 -10.13 -4.04 -4.24
CA MET A 62 -10.07 -3.69 -5.66
C MET A 62 -9.64 -2.25 -5.83
N LEU A 63 -8.88 -1.97 -6.91
CA LEU A 63 -8.49 -0.60 -7.24
C LEU A 63 -9.72 0.29 -7.37
N THR A 64 -9.69 1.44 -6.73
CA THR A 64 -10.75 2.45 -6.84
C THR A 64 -10.74 3.10 -8.23
N ASP A 65 -11.69 3.99 -8.52
CA ASP A 65 -11.64 4.79 -9.73
C ASP A 65 -10.70 6.00 -9.60
N ILE A 66 -10.33 6.57 -10.75
CA ILE A 66 -9.36 7.68 -10.83
C ILE A 66 -9.80 8.91 -10.02
N ASN A 67 -11.09 9.28 -10.07
CA ASN A 67 -11.60 10.46 -9.36
C ASN A 67 -11.58 10.26 -7.84
N SER A 68 -11.92 9.06 -7.39
CA SER A 68 -11.83 8.68 -5.98
C SER A 68 -10.39 8.68 -5.50
N TRP A 69 -9.45 8.16 -6.30
CA TRP A 69 -8.02 8.20 -5.95
C TRP A 69 -7.48 9.63 -5.84
N GLU A 70 -7.80 10.51 -6.79
CA GLU A 70 -7.42 11.93 -6.73
C GLU A 70 -7.92 12.60 -5.43
N LYS A 71 -9.17 12.34 -5.04
CA LYS A 71 -9.74 12.85 -3.80
C LYS A 71 -9.03 12.32 -2.56
N ILE A 72 -8.72 11.02 -2.53
CA ILE A 72 -7.99 10.38 -1.42
C ILE A 72 -6.62 11.04 -1.26
N MET A 73 -5.80 11.08 -2.30
CA MET A 73 -4.47 11.65 -2.25
C MET A 73 -4.51 13.15 -1.91
N SER A 74 -5.43 13.89 -2.53
CA SER A 74 -5.61 15.31 -2.24
C SER A 74 -6.00 15.56 -0.76
N SER A 75 -6.90 14.76 -0.19
CA SER A 75 -7.30 14.89 1.22
C SER A 75 -6.16 14.57 2.19
N MET A 76 -5.24 13.68 1.79
CA MET A 76 -4.02 13.37 2.53
C MET A 76 -2.92 14.44 2.34
N GLY A 77 -3.15 15.47 1.52
CA GLY A 77 -2.16 16.52 1.23
C GLY A 77 -0.97 16.02 0.43
N ILE A 78 -1.17 14.97 -0.39
CA ILE A 78 -0.15 14.43 -1.30
C ILE A 78 -0.21 15.19 -2.63
N GLU A 79 0.93 15.62 -3.13
CA GLU A 79 1.11 16.23 -4.44
C GLU A 79 1.84 15.25 -5.40
N ASN A 80 1.71 15.45 -6.70
CA ASN A 80 2.27 14.53 -7.71
C ASN A 80 3.80 14.41 -7.70
N ASN A 81 4.50 15.38 -7.16
CA ASN A 81 5.96 15.43 -7.04
C ASN A 81 6.49 15.21 -5.63
N ASP A 82 5.62 14.85 -4.69
CA ASP A 82 6.07 14.47 -3.35
C ASP A 82 6.88 13.18 -3.37
N GLU A 83 7.96 13.15 -2.61
CA GLU A 83 8.67 11.90 -2.31
C GLU A 83 8.00 11.21 -1.12
N ILE A 84 7.59 9.96 -1.32
CA ILE A 84 6.71 9.21 -0.41
C ILE A 84 7.44 8.00 0.13
N VAL A 85 7.37 7.79 1.45
CA VAL A 85 7.76 6.53 2.09
C VAL A 85 6.53 5.88 2.72
N ILE A 86 6.32 4.62 2.41
CA ILE A 86 5.21 3.81 2.91
C ILE A 86 5.75 2.76 3.86
N TYR A 87 5.11 2.60 4.99
CA TYR A 87 5.39 1.51 5.90
C TYR A 87 4.11 0.83 6.40
N ASP A 88 4.27 -0.28 7.06
CA ASP A 88 3.20 -0.96 7.79
C ASP A 88 3.71 -1.64 9.05
N ASN A 89 2.76 -2.06 9.90
CA ASN A 89 2.95 -2.94 11.05
C ASN A 89 2.26 -4.30 10.83
N SER A 90 2.01 -4.65 9.58
CA SER A 90 1.23 -5.83 9.19
C SER A 90 2.06 -7.11 9.16
N ASP A 91 1.37 -8.24 9.23
CA ASP A 91 1.96 -9.55 8.94
C ASP A 91 1.83 -9.93 7.45
N VAL A 92 1.10 -9.13 6.67
CA VAL A 92 0.81 -9.35 5.24
C VAL A 92 1.47 -8.33 4.31
N ILE A 93 2.37 -7.48 4.83
CA ILE A 93 3.12 -6.46 4.09
C ILE A 93 2.19 -5.58 3.25
N SER A 94 1.22 -4.95 3.92
CA SER A 94 0.20 -4.11 3.27
C SER A 94 0.77 -2.83 2.63
N SER A 95 1.94 -2.38 3.05
CA SER A 95 2.70 -1.27 2.42
C SER A 95 2.96 -1.51 0.93
N CYS A 96 3.23 -2.74 0.51
CA CYS A 96 3.40 -3.09 -0.90
C CYS A 96 2.12 -2.85 -1.71
N ARG A 97 0.93 -3.02 -1.11
CA ARG A 97 -0.32 -2.72 -1.79
C ARG A 97 -0.52 -1.22 -2.00
N CYS A 98 -0.21 -0.41 -1.00
CA CYS A 98 -0.27 1.05 -1.11
C CYS A 98 0.76 1.57 -2.15
N TRP A 99 1.99 1.04 -2.12
CA TRP A 99 3.01 1.31 -3.13
C TRP A 99 2.50 1.02 -4.54
N TYR A 100 1.91 -0.16 -4.75
CA TYR A 100 1.37 -0.54 -6.06
C TYR A 100 0.24 0.39 -6.52
N ASN A 101 -0.65 0.81 -5.61
CA ASN A 101 -1.72 1.75 -5.94
C ASN A 101 -1.15 3.10 -6.44
N LEU A 102 -0.14 3.66 -5.76
CA LEU A 102 0.51 4.90 -6.18
C LEU A 102 1.11 4.77 -7.58
N ILE A 103 1.83 3.67 -7.86
CA ILE A 103 2.42 3.42 -9.17
C ILE A 103 1.34 3.25 -10.25
N TYR A 104 0.27 2.50 -9.95
CA TYR A 104 -0.85 2.29 -10.88
C TYR A 104 -1.53 3.61 -11.24
N PHE A 105 -1.73 4.50 -10.28
CA PHE A 105 -2.34 5.81 -10.49
C PHE A 105 -1.36 6.89 -10.95
N GLY A 106 -0.15 6.52 -11.35
CA GLY A 106 0.77 7.38 -12.10
C GLY A 106 1.67 8.27 -11.25
N HIS A 107 1.82 8.01 -9.95
CA HIS A 107 2.90 8.64 -9.18
C HIS A 107 4.25 8.17 -9.70
N ASP A 108 5.26 9.07 -9.76
CA ASP A 108 6.59 8.69 -10.28
C ASP A 108 7.19 7.56 -9.43
N PRO A 109 7.49 6.38 -10.02
CA PRO A 109 8.07 5.26 -9.29
C PRO A 109 9.39 5.56 -8.60
N LYS A 110 10.09 6.62 -9.02
CA LYS A 110 11.36 7.05 -8.39
C LYS A 110 11.13 7.77 -7.07
N LEU A 111 9.92 8.29 -6.86
CA LEU A 111 9.52 9.05 -5.68
C LEU A 111 8.71 8.21 -4.67
N VAL A 112 8.47 6.91 -4.93
CA VAL A 112 7.68 6.06 -4.04
C VAL A 112 8.52 4.92 -3.49
N HIS A 113 8.64 4.87 -2.17
CA HIS A 113 9.49 3.94 -1.46
C HIS A 113 8.69 3.15 -0.41
N VAL A 114 9.19 1.95 -0.10
CA VAL A 114 8.72 1.13 1.03
C VAL A 114 9.83 1.06 2.05
N LEU A 115 9.49 1.23 3.33
CA LEU A 115 10.45 1.14 4.43
C LEU A 115 10.83 -0.33 4.70
N ASP A 116 12.10 -0.67 4.56
CA ASP A 116 12.60 -2.01 4.83
C ASP A 116 12.47 -2.40 6.30
N GLY A 117 11.68 -3.46 6.55
CA GLY A 117 11.37 -3.95 7.89
C GLY A 117 10.20 -3.23 8.59
N GLY A 118 9.62 -2.19 7.97
CA GLY A 118 8.42 -1.50 8.43
C GLY A 118 8.49 -0.99 9.87
N PHE A 119 7.33 -0.79 10.49
CA PHE A 119 7.24 -0.25 11.85
C PHE A 119 7.83 -1.18 12.93
N LYS A 120 7.76 -2.49 12.72
CA LYS A 120 8.34 -3.46 13.66
C LYS A 120 9.85 -3.25 13.84
N LYS A 121 10.58 -3.08 12.72
CA LYS A 121 12.01 -2.84 12.73
C LYS A 121 12.35 -1.46 13.28
N TRP A 122 11.56 -0.42 12.91
CA TRP A 122 11.67 0.93 13.44
C TRP A 122 11.65 0.95 14.97
N LYS A 123 10.65 0.31 15.58
CA LYS A 123 10.55 0.18 17.04
C LYS A 123 11.70 -0.64 17.67
N LYS A 124 12.07 -1.75 17.03
CA LYS A 124 13.16 -2.60 17.51
C LYS A 124 14.49 -1.86 17.61
N GLU A 125 14.73 -0.90 16.73
CA GLU A 125 15.92 -0.05 16.73
C GLU A 125 15.76 1.22 17.59
N ASN A 126 14.69 1.31 18.39
CA ASN A 126 14.39 2.43 19.29
C ASN A 126 14.35 3.80 18.58
N LYS A 127 13.88 3.83 17.35
CA LYS A 127 13.67 5.07 16.60
C LYS A 127 12.49 5.86 17.16
N ILE A 128 12.49 7.19 16.95
CA ILE A 128 11.47 8.10 17.49
C ILE A 128 10.08 7.76 16.94
N THR A 129 9.12 7.70 17.83
CA THR A 129 7.68 7.55 17.52
C THR A 129 6.89 8.63 18.24
N ASN A 130 5.69 8.91 17.76
CA ASN A 130 4.70 9.74 18.45
C ASN A 130 3.27 9.23 18.16
N ASN A 131 2.27 9.96 18.66
CA ASN A 131 0.85 9.73 18.41
C ASN A 131 0.14 11.03 17.95
N GLU A 132 0.90 12.00 17.48
CA GLU A 132 0.38 13.28 17.02
C GLU A 132 -0.11 13.16 15.58
N MET A 133 -1.39 13.40 15.35
CA MET A 133 -1.96 13.37 14.01
C MET A 133 -1.25 14.36 13.09
N ALA A 134 -0.78 13.87 11.95
CA ALA A 134 -0.15 14.73 10.96
C ALA A 134 -1.11 15.83 10.47
N SER A 135 -0.66 17.09 10.53
CA SER A 135 -1.42 18.20 9.98
C SER A 135 -1.22 18.28 8.47
N THR A 136 -2.27 17.96 7.72
CA THR A 136 -2.23 18.01 6.25
C THR A 136 -3.12 19.14 5.73
N LYS A 137 -2.65 19.84 4.70
CA LYS A 137 -3.48 20.75 3.90
C LYS A 137 -3.89 20.01 2.63
N THR A 138 -5.15 20.13 2.25
CA THR A 138 -5.65 19.55 1.00
C THR A 138 -4.82 20.05 -0.18
N SER A 139 -4.39 19.12 -1.03
CA SER A 139 -3.63 19.36 -2.25
C SER A 139 -4.49 19.21 -3.51
N ASN A 140 -3.89 19.23 -4.69
CA ASN A 140 -4.55 18.99 -5.97
C ASN A 140 -3.84 17.88 -6.74
N TYR A 141 -3.93 16.65 -6.21
CA TYR A 141 -3.34 15.47 -6.86
C TYR A 141 -4.07 15.12 -8.15
N LYS A 142 -3.32 14.78 -9.20
CA LYS A 142 -3.83 14.30 -10.49
C LYS A 142 -3.34 12.90 -10.77
N ALA A 143 -4.27 11.99 -11.00
CA ALA A 143 -3.97 10.61 -11.30
C ALA A 143 -3.92 10.34 -12.81
N ASN A 144 -3.09 9.37 -13.19
CA ASN A 144 -2.99 8.85 -14.54
C ASN A 144 -2.84 7.33 -14.49
N GLU A 145 -3.94 6.60 -14.75
CA GLU A 145 -3.96 5.13 -14.62
C GLU A 145 -3.03 4.44 -15.61
N ASN A 146 -2.11 3.65 -15.09
CA ASN A 146 -1.31 2.74 -15.89
C ASN A 146 -2.00 1.37 -16.01
N LYS A 147 -2.96 1.27 -16.93
CA LYS A 147 -3.76 0.04 -17.15
C LYS A 147 -2.93 -1.17 -17.55
N LYS A 148 -1.69 -0.98 -18.02
CA LYS A 148 -0.78 -2.10 -18.37
C LYS A 148 -0.32 -2.90 -17.14
N LEU A 149 -0.42 -2.32 -15.95
CA LEU A 149 -0.05 -2.99 -14.69
C LEU A 149 -1.13 -3.95 -14.17
N VAL A 150 -2.31 -3.97 -14.76
CA VAL A 150 -3.41 -4.85 -14.35
C VAL A 150 -3.81 -5.76 -15.50
N LYS A 151 -4.00 -7.03 -15.21
CA LYS A 151 -4.53 -8.01 -16.15
C LYS A 151 -5.89 -8.52 -15.65
N ASN A 152 -6.88 -8.52 -16.52
CA ASN A 152 -8.19 -9.10 -16.24
C ASN A 152 -8.21 -10.60 -16.58
N LYS A 153 -9.32 -11.28 -16.22
CA LYS A 153 -9.47 -12.71 -16.45
C LYS A 153 -9.33 -13.07 -17.93
N GLN A 154 -9.96 -12.31 -18.84
CA GLN A 154 -9.91 -12.60 -20.28
C GLN A 154 -8.49 -12.49 -20.83
N GLU A 155 -7.68 -11.51 -20.36
CA GLU A 155 -6.27 -11.39 -20.76
C GLU A 155 -5.43 -12.57 -20.24
N ILE A 156 -5.71 -13.06 -19.03
CA ILE A 156 -5.05 -14.26 -18.49
C ILE A 156 -5.45 -15.51 -19.30
N ASP A 157 -6.75 -15.68 -19.57
CA ASP A 157 -7.25 -16.83 -20.37
C ASP A 157 -6.61 -16.84 -21.77
N LYS A 158 -6.52 -15.68 -22.42
CA LYS A 158 -5.86 -15.51 -23.71
C LYS A 158 -4.36 -15.87 -23.65
N ASN A 159 -3.68 -15.44 -22.59
CA ASN A 159 -2.26 -15.71 -22.40
C ASN A 159 -1.92 -17.19 -22.24
N ILE A 160 -2.87 -18.06 -21.87
CA ILE A 160 -2.65 -19.51 -21.80
C ILE A 160 -2.23 -20.07 -23.17
N SER A 161 -2.79 -19.52 -24.27
CA SER A 161 -2.45 -19.92 -25.64
C SER A 161 -1.36 -19.05 -26.28
N GLU A 162 -1.32 -17.78 -25.96
CA GLU A 162 -0.43 -16.82 -26.64
C GLU A 162 0.95 -16.71 -25.97
N ASN A 163 1.07 -17.03 -24.67
CA ASN A 163 2.33 -16.98 -23.91
C ASN A 163 3.08 -15.63 -23.99
N GLU A 164 2.34 -14.52 -23.98
CA GLU A 164 2.91 -13.17 -24.08
C GLU A 164 3.63 -12.73 -22.80
N PHE A 165 3.22 -13.27 -21.62
CA PHE A 165 3.81 -12.96 -20.33
C PHE A 165 3.75 -14.13 -19.36
N TYR A 166 4.66 -14.12 -18.38
CA TYR A 166 4.68 -15.13 -17.32
C TYR A 166 3.63 -14.82 -16.25
N VAL A 167 2.90 -15.85 -15.82
CA VAL A 167 1.98 -15.80 -14.68
C VAL A 167 2.66 -16.45 -13.48
N ILE A 168 2.85 -15.68 -12.40
CA ILE A 168 3.48 -16.16 -11.17
C ILE A 168 2.39 -16.23 -10.09
N ASP A 169 2.23 -17.40 -9.48
CA ASP A 169 1.34 -17.59 -8.34
C ASP A 169 2.09 -17.26 -7.03
N ALA A 170 1.67 -16.21 -6.34
CA ALA A 170 2.25 -15.78 -5.07
C ALA A 170 1.63 -16.45 -3.84
N ARG A 171 0.74 -17.44 -4.02
CA ARG A 171 0.17 -18.22 -2.90
C ARG A 171 1.21 -19.15 -2.29
N SER A 172 0.89 -19.72 -1.11
CA SER A 172 1.74 -20.78 -0.55
C SER A 172 1.74 -22.01 -1.45
N ARG A 173 2.80 -22.83 -1.34
CA ARG A 173 2.95 -24.04 -2.17
C ARG A 173 1.77 -24.99 -2.00
N GLU A 174 1.28 -25.18 -0.79
CA GLU A 174 0.14 -26.05 -0.49
C GLU A 174 -1.15 -25.59 -1.18
N ARG A 175 -1.36 -24.25 -1.24
CA ARG A 175 -2.51 -23.68 -1.96
C ARG A 175 -2.36 -23.82 -3.47
N PHE A 176 -1.16 -23.59 -4.00
CA PHE A 176 -0.88 -23.79 -5.42
C PHE A 176 -1.09 -25.25 -5.85
N GLU A 177 -0.65 -26.21 -5.04
CA GLU A 177 -0.79 -27.65 -5.28
C GLU A 177 -2.21 -28.20 -4.93
N GLY A 178 -3.14 -27.36 -4.48
CA GLY A 178 -4.49 -27.77 -4.12
C GLY A 178 -4.60 -28.66 -2.88
N LYS A 179 -3.57 -28.66 -2.03
CA LYS A 179 -3.51 -29.49 -0.80
C LYS A 179 -4.30 -28.89 0.37
N VAL A 180 -4.65 -27.62 0.31
CA VAL A 180 -5.48 -26.91 1.28
C VAL A 180 -6.60 -26.16 0.57
N ALA A 181 -7.73 -26.01 1.26
CA ALA A 181 -8.88 -25.32 0.72
C ALA A 181 -8.60 -23.83 0.48
N GLU A 182 -9.11 -23.30 -0.62
CA GLU A 182 -9.09 -21.85 -0.85
C GLU A 182 -10.05 -21.14 0.12
N PRO A 183 -9.69 -19.97 0.64
CA PRO A 183 -10.50 -19.20 1.58
C PRO A 183 -11.79 -18.64 0.94
N ARG A 184 -11.88 -18.66 -0.37
CA ARG A 184 -13.07 -18.22 -1.13
C ARG A 184 -13.46 -19.31 -2.13
N LYS A 185 -14.76 -19.42 -2.37
CA LYS A 185 -15.27 -20.26 -3.46
C LYS A 185 -14.82 -19.64 -4.78
N GLY A 186 -14.13 -20.43 -5.59
CA GLY A 186 -13.74 -20.11 -6.96
C GLY A 186 -14.87 -20.36 -7.93
#